data_eb402c9f28f983d8ca2667b8f5e4c734
#
_entry.id   eb402c9f28f983d8ca2667b8f5e4c734
#
_cell.length_a   1.000
_cell.length_b   1.000
_cell.length_c   1.000
_cell.angle_alpha   90.00
_cell.angle_beta   90.00
_cell.angle_gamma   90.00
#
_symmetry.space_group_name_H-M   'P 1'
#
loop_
_entity.id
_entity.type
_entity.pdbx_description
1 polymer ?
#
loop_
_entity_poly.entity_id
_entity_poly.type
_entity_poly.pdbx_seq_one_letter_code
_entity_poly.pdbx_strand_id
1 'polypeptide(L)'
;MTSWRRWYHICVTSVRELWPNRALRIFSAVRKRVTLPPMDLLRHKKTAAARGFLDDQFLIAMPGMKDDRFTRSVIYICAHSDEGAMGLIINQTQQMLFPDLLVQLGIMNEQEAIRLPAQARDFVVRNGGPVDRSRGFVLHSGDYRVESSLTVSDDICLTATVDILRAISSGRGPRHALMALGYSGWGAGQLESEIAENGWLTCPASAELLFDTDIERKYDRILASIGIDLAHLSVAAGHA
;
A
#
# COMPACT_ATOMS: atom_id res chain seq x y z
N MET A 1 -0.83 -27.24 3.22
CA MET A 1 -1.62 -26.08 3.68
C MET A 1 -0.89 -24.86 3.19
N THR A 2 -1.44 -24.20 2.17
CA THR A 2 -0.80 -23.16 1.38
C THR A 2 -0.60 -21.89 2.20
N SER A 3 0.54 -21.22 2.00
CA SER A 3 1.04 -20.01 2.69
C SER A 3 -0.01 -18.89 2.84
N TRP A 4 -1.03 -18.85 2.02
CA TRP A 4 -2.11 -17.86 2.02
C TRP A 4 -3.22 -18.07 3.01
N ARG A 5 -3.65 -19.29 3.22
CA ARG A 5 -4.56 -19.60 4.32
C ARG A 5 -3.90 -19.22 5.65
N ARG A 6 -2.57 -19.36 5.73
CA ARG A 6 -1.78 -18.91 6.87
C ARG A 6 -1.73 -17.37 6.95
N TRP A 7 -1.58 -16.68 5.82
CA TRP A 7 -1.56 -15.21 5.77
C TRP A 7 -2.96 -14.62 6.03
N TYR A 8 -4.01 -15.18 5.43
CA TYR A 8 -5.39 -14.79 5.71
C TYR A 8 -5.73 -15.01 7.19
N HIS A 9 -5.31 -16.13 7.79
CA HIS A 9 -5.45 -16.36 9.22
C HIS A 9 -4.62 -15.38 10.06
N ILE A 10 -3.38 -15.08 9.70
CA ILE A 10 -2.53 -14.11 10.39
C ILE A 10 -3.12 -12.71 10.27
N CYS A 11 -3.56 -12.28 9.09
CA CYS A 11 -4.20 -10.97 8.91
C CYS A 11 -5.58 -10.87 9.59
N VAL A 12 -6.40 -11.93 9.55
CA VAL A 12 -7.75 -11.92 10.15
C VAL A 12 -7.70 -12.13 11.66
N THR A 13 -6.83 -12.97 12.18
CA THR A 13 -6.65 -13.18 13.63
C THR A 13 -5.91 -12.05 14.31
N SER A 14 -4.87 -11.47 13.67
CA SER A 14 -4.18 -10.30 14.23
C SER A 14 -5.11 -9.08 14.31
N VAL A 15 -6.05 -8.91 13.39
CA VAL A 15 -7.04 -7.81 13.45
C VAL A 15 -8.02 -7.98 14.61
N ARG A 16 -8.35 -9.21 15.02
CA ARG A 16 -9.19 -9.45 16.21
C ARG A 16 -8.43 -9.15 17.50
N GLU A 17 -7.14 -9.38 17.54
CA GLU A 17 -6.29 -9.07 18.70
C GLU A 17 -5.90 -7.59 18.78
N LEU A 18 -5.85 -6.88 17.64
CA LEU A 18 -5.44 -5.48 17.54
C LEU A 18 -6.55 -4.46 17.80
N TRP A 19 -7.84 -4.85 17.76
CA TRP A 19 -8.95 -3.91 17.93
C TRP A 19 -9.91 -4.37 19.03
N PRO A 20 -9.81 -3.83 20.25
CA PRO A 20 -10.80 -4.07 21.29
C PRO A 20 -12.16 -3.49 20.88
N ASN A 21 -13.21 -4.21 21.16
CA ASN A 21 -14.63 -4.09 20.74
C ASN A 21 -15.32 -2.70 20.81
N ARG A 22 -14.64 -1.62 21.12
CA ARG A 22 -15.25 -0.28 21.24
C ARG A 22 -15.34 0.51 19.93
N ALA A 23 -14.51 0.22 18.94
CA ALA A 23 -14.53 0.93 17.64
C ALA A 23 -15.51 0.29 16.62
N LEU A 24 -16.01 -0.93 16.85
CA LEU A 24 -16.88 -1.67 15.94
C LEU A 24 -18.32 -1.15 15.84
N ARG A 25 -18.72 -0.14 16.62
CA ARG A 25 -20.12 0.35 16.63
C ARG A 25 -20.43 1.43 15.59
N ILE A 26 -19.47 1.96 14.87
CA ILE A 26 -19.71 3.07 13.92
C ILE A 26 -19.80 2.61 12.45
N PHE A 27 -19.37 1.40 12.10
CA PHE A 27 -19.34 0.93 10.70
C PHE A 27 -20.10 -0.38 10.46
N SER A 28 -21.37 -0.40 10.86
CA SER A 28 -22.31 -1.49 10.52
C SER A 28 -23.19 -1.10 9.33
N ALA A 29 -22.65 -0.88 8.17
CA ALA A 29 -23.41 -0.91 6.92
C ALA A 29 -22.46 -0.79 5.71
N VAL A 30 -22.02 -1.87 5.18
CA VAL A 30 -21.89 -2.26 3.76
C VAL A 30 -21.07 -3.56 3.71
N ARG A 31 -21.76 -4.69 3.87
CA ARG A 31 -21.18 -5.99 3.48
C ARG A 31 -21.40 -6.19 1.98
N LYS A 32 -20.44 -5.79 1.15
CA LYS A 32 -20.20 -6.49 -0.10
C LYS A 32 -18.99 -7.39 0.13
N ARG A 33 -19.20 -8.71 0.00
CA ARG A 33 -18.14 -9.71 0.02
C ARG A 33 -17.22 -9.43 -1.17
N VAL A 34 -16.10 -8.79 -0.93
CA VAL A 34 -14.96 -8.87 -1.84
C VAL A 34 -14.27 -10.17 -1.47
N THR A 35 -14.47 -11.19 -2.30
CA THR A 35 -13.74 -12.45 -2.22
C THR A 35 -12.32 -12.15 -2.69
N LEU A 36 -11.36 -12.11 -1.77
CA LEU A 36 -9.94 -12.03 -2.15
C LEU A 36 -9.51 -13.37 -2.73
N PRO A 37 -8.73 -13.35 -3.82
CA PRO A 37 -8.31 -14.55 -4.52
C PRO A 37 -7.37 -15.46 -3.71
N PRO A 38 -7.38 -16.78 -3.95
CA PRO A 38 -6.47 -17.74 -3.33
C PRO A 38 -5.03 -17.56 -3.86
N MET A 39 -4.06 -17.68 -3.02
CA MET A 39 -2.66 -17.36 -3.28
C MET A 39 -1.74 -18.56 -3.42
N ASP A 40 -1.56 -18.94 -4.65
CA ASP A 40 -0.36 -19.66 -5.11
C ASP A 40 0.69 -18.69 -5.71
N LEU A 41 0.49 -17.39 -5.50
CA LEU A 41 1.07 -16.30 -6.28
C LEU A 41 2.52 -15.93 -5.95
N LEU A 42 3.01 -16.26 -4.76
CA LEU A 42 4.32 -15.76 -4.32
C LEU A 42 5.50 -16.71 -4.58
N ARG A 43 5.27 -17.84 -5.25
CA ARG A 43 6.31 -18.84 -5.46
C ARG A 43 7.14 -18.66 -6.73
N HIS A 44 6.79 -17.72 -7.62
CA HIS A 44 7.41 -17.62 -8.95
C HIS A 44 7.81 -16.20 -9.36
N LYS A 45 8.77 -15.59 -8.65
CA LYS A 45 9.25 -14.22 -8.95
C LYS A 45 9.83 -14.00 -10.36
N LYS A 46 10.35 -15.02 -11.03
CA LYS A 46 10.83 -14.91 -12.41
C LYS A 46 9.76 -15.08 -13.48
N THR A 47 8.54 -15.46 -13.11
CA THR A 47 7.44 -15.74 -14.03
C THR A 47 6.35 -14.67 -14.07
N ALA A 48 6.28 -13.74 -13.11
CA ALA A 48 5.26 -12.70 -13.06
C ALA A 48 5.40 -11.72 -14.24
N ALA A 49 6.57 -11.14 -14.43
CA ALA A 49 6.83 -10.25 -15.57
C ALA A 49 6.67 -10.94 -16.94
N ALA A 50 6.97 -12.26 -17.02
CA ALA A 50 6.76 -13.06 -18.23
C ALA A 50 5.28 -13.35 -18.53
N ARG A 51 4.38 -13.18 -17.55
CA ARG A 51 2.93 -13.36 -17.69
C ARG A 51 2.16 -12.04 -17.82
N GLY A 52 2.85 -10.89 -17.84
CA GLY A 52 2.21 -9.58 -17.94
C GLY A 52 1.65 -9.04 -16.63
N PHE A 53 1.99 -9.62 -15.48
CA PHE A 53 1.57 -9.11 -14.18
C PHE A 53 2.40 -7.89 -13.75
N LEU A 54 1.76 -7.01 -12.96
CA LEU A 54 2.25 -5.66 -12.64
C LEU A 54 2.81 -5.56 -11.21
N ASP A 55 3.19 -6.68 -10.58
CA ASP A 55 3.88 -6.65 -9.29
C ASP A 55 5.14 -5.78 -9.38
N ASP A 56 5.43 -5.02 -8.33
CA ASP A 56 6.58 -4.12 -8.27
C ASP A 56 6.55 -3.02 -9.35
N GLN A 57 5.34 -2.54 -9.68
CA GLN A 57 5.16 -1.40 -10.57
C GLN A 57 4.37 -0.28 -9.89
N PHE A 58 4.54 0.93 -10.40
CA PHE A 58 3.65 2.04 -10.10
C PHE A 58 2.49 2.07 -11.08
N LEU A 59 1.28 2.31 -10.54
CA LEU A 59 0.15 2.82 -11.30
C LEU A 59 0.02 4.31 -11.03
N ILE A 60 -0.05 5.10 -12.09
CA ILE A 60 -0.15 6.55 -12.02
C ILE A 60 -1.52 6.93 -12.57
N ALA A 61 -2.36 7.56 -11.76
CA ALA A 61 -3.68 8.00 -12.19
C ALA A 61 -3.57 9.03 -13.32
N MET A 62 -4.27 8.80 -14.43
CA MET A 62 -4.32 9.74 -15.54
C MET A 62 -5.09 11.01 -15.14
N PRO A 63 -4.79 12.18 -15.73
CA PRO A 63 -5.49 13.44 -15.43
C PRO A 63 -7.02 13.37 -15.60
N GLY A 64 -7.50 12.47 -16.46
CA GLY A 64 -8.93 12.20 -16.69
C GLY A 64 -9.54 11.13 -15.77
N MET A 65 -8.87 10.75 -14.69
CA MET A 65 -9.38 9.77 -13.72
C MET A 65 -10.78 10.18 -13.24
N LYS A 66 -11.75 9.28 -13.44
CA LYS A 66 -13.17 9.55 -13.11
C LYS A 66 -13.47 9.39 -11.62
N ASP A 67 -12.64 8.65 -10.88
CA ASP A 67 -12.81 8.43 -9.46
C ASP A 67 -11.93 9.41 -8.68
N ASP A 68 -12.56 10.41 -8.04
CA ASP A 68 -11.90 11.47 -7.28
C ASP A 68 -10.98 10.94 -6.17
N ARG A 69 -11.25 9.73 -5.65
CA ARG A 69 -10.43 9.10 -4.62
C ARG A 69 -9.00 8.82 -5.11
N PHE A 70 -8.83 8.66 -6.41
CA PHE A 70 -7.56 8.36 -7.05
C PHE A 70 -6.98 9.53 -7.84
N THR A 71 -7.60 10.70 -7.80
CA THR A 71 -7.07 11.89 -8.49
C THR A 71 -5.62 12.13 -8.10
N ARG A 72 -4.72 12.22 -9.11
CA ARG A 72 -3.27 12.40 -8.94
C ARG A 72 -2.62 11.38 -7.99
N SER A 73 -3.21 10.20 -7.84
CA SER A 73 -2.60 9.16 -7.01
C SER A 73 -1.51 8.38 -7.75
N VAL A 74 -0.54 7.93 -6.98
CA VAL A 74 0.43 6.91 -7.37
C VAL A 74 0.21 5.72 -6.47
N ILE A 75 0.03 4.54 -7.06
CA ILE A 75 -0.19 3.29 -6.35
C ILE A 75 0.98 2.36 -6.63
N TYR A 76 1.57 1.80 -5.59
CA TYR A 76 2.53 0.72 -5.72
C TYR A 76 1.79 -0.61 -5.69
N ILE A 77 1.94 -1.42 -6.75
CA ILE A 77 1.31 -2.75 -6.85
C ILE A 77 2.11 -3.75 -6.03
N CYS A 78 1.46 -4.26 -4.97
CA CYS A 78 2.04 -5.25 -4.07
C CYS A 78 1.80 -6.69 -4.53
N ALA A 79 0.70 -6.93 -5.24
CA ALA A 79 0.36 -8.25 -5.78
C ALA A 79 -0.57 -8.09 -6.98
N HIS A 80 -0.34 -8.87 -8.05
CA HIS A 80 -1.18 -8.97 -9.23
C HIS A 80 -1.24 -10.39 -9.77
N SER A 81 -2.42 -10.82 -10.23
CA SER A 81 -2.68 -12.14 -10.80
C SER A 81 -3.96 -12.15 -11.62
N ASP A 82 -4.27 -13.30 -12.26
CA ASP A 82 -5.55 -13.54 -12.95
C ASP A 82 -6.77 -13.36 -12.03
N GLU A 83 -6.60 -13.43 -10.72
CA GLU A 83 -7.68 -13.30 -9.74
C GLU A 83 -7.89 -11.85 -9.26
N GLY A 84 -6.98 -10.92 -9.60
CA GLY A 84 -7.06 -9.50 -9.27
C GLY A 84 -5.74 -8.90 -8.81
N ALA A 85 -5.81 -7.65 -8.34
CA ALA A 85 -4.65 -6.90 -7.90
C ALA A 85 -4.88 -6.20 -6.56
N MET A 86 -3.77 -5.94 -5.84
CA MET A 86 -3.72 -5.15 -4.63
C MET A 86 -2.55 -4.18 -4.68
N GLY A 87 -2.79 -2.93 -4.31
CA GLY A 87 -1.76 -1.90 -4.22
C GLY A 87 -2.01 -0.91 -3.10
N LEU A 88 -1.00 -0.08 -2.83
CA LEU A 88 -1.06 0.98 -1.83
C LEU A 88 -0.82 2.33 -2.47
N ILE A 89 -1.71 3.30 -2.22
CA ILE A 89 -1.46 4.69 -2.58
C ILE A 89 -0.28 5.18 -1.74
N ILE A 90 0.73 5.76 -2.38
CA ILE A 90 1.99 6.14 -1.73
C ILE A 90 2.20 7.65 -1.63
N ASN A 91 1.32 8.45 -2.18
CA ASN A 91 1.43 9.91 -2.22
C ASN A 91 0.22 10.66 -1.63
N GLN A 92 -0.58 10.00 -0.81
CA GLN A 92 -1.66 10.66 -0.06
C GLN A 92 -1.42 10.48 1.45
N THR A 93 -1.54 11.56 2.21
CA THR A 93 -1.36 11.54 3.67
C THR A 93 -2.68 11.31 4.40
N GLN A 94 -2.58 10.80 5.63
CA GLN A 94 -3.66 10.77 6.61
C GLN A 94 -3.48 11.91 7.62
N GLN A 95 -4.58 12.36 8.23
CA GLN A 95 -4.51 13.32 9.35
C GLN A 95 -3.97 12.68 10.64
N MET A 96 -4.05 11.33 10.74
CA MET A 96 -3.57 10.59 11.90
C MET A 96 -2.05 10.62 11.96
N LEU A 97 -1.49 10.98 13.10
CA LEU A 97 -0.06 10.90 13.35
C LEU A 97 0.35 9.49 13.78
N PHE A 98 1.58 9.09 13.49
CA PHE A 98 2.09 7.78 13.87
C PHE A 98 2.09 7.52 15.38
N PRO A 99 2.47 8.48 16.27
CA PRO A 99 2.33 8.32 17.70
C PRO A 99 0.89 8.04 18.15
N ASP A 100 -0.10 8.74 17.58
CA ASP A 100 -1.51 8.56 17.92
C ASP A 100 -1.99 7.16 17.51
N LEU A 101 -1.53 6.68 16.34
CA LEU A 101 -1.81 5.32 15.89
C LEU A 101 -1.26 4.28 16.86
N LEU A 102 -0.03 4.45 17.37
CA LEU A 102 0.58 3.54 18.32
C LEU A 102 -0.18 3.49 19.66
N VAL A 103 -0.68 4.64 20.12
CA VAL A 103 -1.53 4.73 21.32
C VAL A 103 -2.86 4.06 21.09
N GLN A 104 -3.53 4.30 19.95
CA GLN A 104 -4.81 3.67 19.61
C GLN A 104 -4.71 2.14 19.50
N LEU A 105 -3.58 1.64 19.01
CA LEU A 105 -3.28 0.20 18.92
C LEU A 105 -2.86 -0.42 20.28
N GLY A 106 -2.74 0.37 21.34
CA GLY A 106 -2.29 -0.10 22.65
C GLY A 106 -0.82 -0.58 22.65
N ILE A 107 -0.01 -0.11 21.69
CA ILE A 107 1.42 -0.45 21.61
C ILE A 107 2.19 0.33 22.67
N MET A 108 1.76 1.55 22.98
CA MET A 108 2.34 2.44 23.99
C MET A 108 1.26 3.34 24.59
N ASN A 109 1.59 3.99 25.71
CA ASN A 109 0.75 5.01 26.31
C ASN A 109 1.12 6.42 25.79
N GLU A 110 0.30 7.45 26.10
CA GLU A 110 0.51 8.83 25.65
C GLU A 110 1.85 9.42 26.13
N GLN A 111 2.28 9.08 27.35
CA GLN A 111 3.55 9.57 27.90
C GLN A 111 4.76 8.97 27.18
N GLU A 112 4.66 7.72 26.76
CA GLU A 112 5.69 7.06 25.94
C GLU A 112 5.71 7.63 24.53
N ALA A 113 4.55 7.94 23.96
CA ALA A 113 4.44 8.54 22.63
C ALA A 113 5.15 9.90 22.52
N ILE A 114 5.08 10.74 23.57
CA ILE A 114 5.79 12.02 23.64
C ILE A 114 7.32 11.82 23.61
N ARG A 115 7.82 10.69 24.14
CA ARG A 115 9.25 10.38 24.24
C ARG A 115 9.82 9.66 23.01
N LEU A 116 9.01 9.42 22.00
CA LEU A 116 9.47 8.79 20.76
C LEU A 116 10.64 9.60 20.15
N PRO A 117 11.64 8.90 19.58
CA PRO A 117 12.66 9.54 18.75
C PRO A 117 12.02 10.36 17.62
N ALA A 118 12.64 11.48 17.23
CA ALA A 118 12.09 12.38 16.19
C ALA A 118 11.75 11.61 14.92
N GLN A 119 12.61 10.71 14.49
CA GLN A 119 12.40 9.88 13.29
C GLN A 119 11.12 9.03 13.35
N ALA A 120 10.77 8.49 14.52
CA ALA A 120 9.53 7.75 14.70
C ALA A 120 8.33 8.67 14.91
N ARG A 121 8.52 9.81 15.59
CA ARG A 121 7.46 10.79 15.82
C ARG A 121 6.99 11.44 14.51
N ASP A 122 7.92 11.73 13.60
CA ASP A 122 7.66 12.39 12.33
C ASP A 122 7.34 11.40 11.20
N PHE A 123 7.19 10.11 11.55
CA PHE A 123 6.85 9.06 10.58
C PHE A 123 5.42 9.25 10.05
N VAL A 124 5.30 9.44 8.73
CA VAL A 124 4.04 9.80 8.10
C VAL A 124 3.15 8.58 7.88
N VAL A 125 1.91 8.66 8.33
CA VAL A 125 0.85 7.69 8.00
C VAL A 125 0.17 8.13 6.70
N ARG A 126 0.06 7.23 5.74
CA ARG A 126 -0.53 7.49 4.42
C ARG A 126 -1.92 6.89 4.30
N ASN A 127 -2.73 7.43 3.40
CA ASN A 127 -3.97 6.82 2.95
C ASN A 127 -3.62 5.80 1.85
N GLY A 128 -3.64 4.51 2.15
CA GLY A 128 -3.28 3.45 1.20
C GLY A 128 -4.37 3.11 0.20
N GLY A 129 -5.59 3.56 0.43
CA GLY A 129 -6.72 3.34 -0.47
C GLY A 129 -8.06 3.23 0.23
N PRO A 130 -9.14 3.07 -0.55
CA PRO A 130 -10.52 3.11 -0.04
C PRO A 130 -10.95 1.84 0.68
N VAL A 131 -10.23 0.72 0.51
CA VAL A 131 -10.63 -0.59 1.06
C VAL A 131 -10.03 -0.78 2.45
N ASP A 132 -10.85 -1.21 3.40
CA ASP A 132 -10.46 -1.55 4.78
C ASP A 132 -9.50 -0.52 5.43
N ARG A 133 -9.96 0.71 5.57
CA ARG A 133 -9.18 1.84 6.12
C ARG A 133 -8.69 1.64 7.56
N SER A 134 -9.15 0.62 8.23
CA SER A 134 -8.71 0.24 9.57
C SER A 134 -7.47 -0.68 9.55
N ARG A 135 -7.12 -1.24 8.41
CA ARG A 135 -5.98 -2.14 8.26
C ARG A 135 -4.71 -1.36 7.92
N GLY A 136 -3.66 -1.62 8.68
CA GLY A 136 -2.34 -1.03 8.45
C GLY A 136 -1.43 -1.93 7.63
N PHE A 137 -0.66 -1.33 6.73
CA PHE A 137 0.36 -1.97 5.90
C PHE A 137 1.64 -1.15 5.97
N VAL A 138 2.78 -1.83 6.07
CA VAL A 138 4.09 -1.20 5.99
C VAL A 138 4.85 -1.79 4.81
N LEU A 139 5.08 -0.96 3.79
CA LEU A 139 6.09 -1.26 2.77
C LEU A 139 7.44 -0.88 3.33
N HIS A 140 8.45 -1.73 3.14
CA HIS A 140 9.76 -1.48 3.71
C HIS A 140 10.88 -2.16 2.93
N SER A 141 12.10 -1.68 3.14
CA SER A 141 13.31 -2.27 2.57
C SER A 141 13.58 -3.67 3.11
N GLY A 142 14.20 -4.52 2.30
CA GLY A 142 14.43 -5.94 2.58
C GLY A 142 15.46 -6.24 3.68
N ASP A 143 16.09 -5.21 4.27
CA ASP A 143 17.04 -5.34 5.39
C ASP A 143 16.37 -5.72 6.73
N TYR A 144 15.05 -5.60 6.80
CA TYR A 144 14.23 -6.06 7.93
C TYR A 144 13.24 -7.11 7.45
N ARG A 145 13.16 -8.25 8.14
CA ARG A 145 12.19 -9.31 7.81
C ARG A 145 11.71 -9.99 9.09
N VAL A 146 10.42 -10.25 9.15
CA VAL A 146 9.76 -11.10 10.13
C VAL A 146 9.03 -12.22 9.40
N GLU A 147 8.62 -13.26 10.11
CA GLU A 147 7.93 -14.42 9.50
C GLU A 147 6.68 -14.01 8.69
N SER A 148 6.01 -12.92 9.11
CA SER A 148 4.83 -12.35 8.47
C SER A 148 5.14 -11.39 7.31
N SER A 149 6.41 -11.11 7.01
CA SER A 149 6.79 -10.24 5.89
C SER A 149 6.60 -10.95 4.56
N LEU A 150 5.88 -10.30 3.66
CA LEU A 150 5.75 -10.72 2.25
C LEU A 150 6.82 -10.02 1.43
N THR A 151 7.53 -10.77 0.63
CA THR A 151 8.48 -10.23 -0.34
C THR A 151 7.73 -9.82 -1.60
N VAL A 152 7.65 -8.54 -1.91
CA VAL A 152 7.07 -8.00 -3.15
C VAL A 152 8.10 -8.02 -4.27
N SER A 153 9.30 -7.46 -4.02
CA SER A 153 10.45 -7.52 -4.93
C SER A 153 11.72 -7.91 -4.16
N ASP A 154 12.87 -7.97 -4.82
CA ASP A 154 14.12 -8.38 -4.15
C ASP A 154 14.46 -7.45 -2.98
N ASP A 155 14.14 -6.18 -3.12
CA ASP A 155 14.47 -5.12 -2.17
C ASP A 155 13.27 -4.62 -1.35
N ILE A 156 12.03 -5.00 -1.72
CA ILE A 156 10.81 -4.48 -1.11
C ILE A 156 10.00 -5.59 -0.46
N CYS A 157 9.64 -5.37 0.80
CA CYS A 157 8.76 -6.24 1.58
C CYS A 157 7.50 -5.49 2.03
N LEU A 158 6.43 -6.23 2.26
CA LEU A 158 5.18 -5.77 2.84
C LEU A 158 4.92 -6.51 4.15
N THR A 159 4.69 -5.79 5.24
CA THR A 159 4.34 -6.37 6.55
C THR A 159 3.09 -5.70 7.09
N ALA A 160 2.13 -6.49 7.57
CA ALA A 160 0.85 -6.02 8.09
C ALA A 160 0.64 -6.40 9.58
N THR A 161 1.71 -6.60 10.33
CA THR A 161 1.66 -6.96 11.76
C THR A 161 2.20 -5.85 12.65
N VAL A 162 1.80 -5.86 13.92
CA VAL A 162 2.19 -4.84 14.92
C VAL A 162 3.68 -4.85 15.20
N ASP A 163 4.35 -5.98 14.97
CA ASP A 163 5.78 -6.13 15.31
C ASP A 163 6.66 -5.13 14.56
N ILE A 164 6.33 -4.84 13.30
CA ILE A 164 7.08 -3.84 12.54
C ILE A 164 6.89 -2.43 13.11
N LEU A 165 5.68 -2.11 13.62
CA LEU A 165 5.41 -0.81 14.24
C LEU A 165 6.20 -0.64 15.54
N ARG A 166 6.30 -1.71 16.35
CA ARG A 166 7.17 -1.74 17.53
C ARG A 166 8.65 -1.60 17.18
N ALA A 167 9.08 -2.24 16.11
CA ALA A 167 10.46 -2.12 15.64
C ALA A 167 10.77 -0.68 15.18
N ILE A 168 9.88 -0.06 14.39
CA ILE A 168 10.02 1.33 13.94
C ILE A 168 10.04 2.29 15.14
N SER A 169 9.09 2.13 16.08
CA SER A 169 9.00 3.01 17.27
C SER A 169 10.24 2.93 18.17
N SER A 170 10.92 1.78 18.18
CA SER A 170 12.15 1.58 18.97
C SER A 170 13.45 1.85 18.20
N GLY A 171 13.36 2.34 16.94
CA GLY A 171 14.54 2.60 16.09
C GLY A 171 15.25 1.34 15.59
N ARG A 172 14.61 0.17 15.69
CA ARG A 172 15.13 -1.12 15.22
C ARG A 172 14.40 -1.64 13.97
N GLY A 173 13.62 -0.77 13.33
CA GLY A 173 12.90 -1.08 12.10
C GLY A 173 13.80 -1.08 10.86
N PRO A 174 13.21 -1.26 9.67
CA PRO A 174 13.90 -1.18 8.39
C PRO A 174 14.48 0.23 8.16
N ARG A 175 15.49 0.31 7.27
CA ARG A 175 16.10 1.60 6.88
C ARG A 175 15.11 2.52 6.20
N HIS A 176 14.28 1.94 5.34
CA HIS A 176 13.23 2.65 4.62
C HIS A 176 11.90 1.99 4.88
N ALA A 177 10.92 2.78 5.24
CA ALA A 177 9.56 2.31 5.49
C ALA A 177 8.52 3.37 5.08
N LEU A 178 7.34 2.88 4.68
CA LEU A 178 6.16 3.65 4.36
C LEU A 178 4.97 2.95 5.01
N MET A 179 4.25 3.66 5.89
CA MET A 179 3.03 3.16 6.51
C MET A 179 1.81 3.67 5.78
N ALA A 180 0.87 2.78 5.50
CA ALA A 180 -0.41 3.11 4.89
C ALA A 180 -1.57 2.47 5.65
N LEU A 181 -2.69 3.18 5.78
CA LEU A 181 -3.97 2.66 6.26
C LEU A 181 -4.92 2.46 5.08
N GLY A 182 -5.51 1.26 5.01
CA GLY A 182 -6.29 0.83 3.86
C GLY A 182 -5.44 0.41 2.67
N TYR A 183 -6.12 -0.04 1.61
CA TYR A 183 -5.48 -0.45 0.35
C TYR A 183 -6.40 -0.19 -0.84
N SER A 184 -5.85 -0.28 -2.04
CA SER A 184 -6.57 -0.28 -3.31
C SER A 184 -6.64 -1.71 -3.82
N GLY A 185 -7.81 -2.16 -4.25
CA GLY A 185 -8.02 -3.53 -4.71
C GLY A 185 -8.84 -3.57 -5.99
N TRP A 186 -8.47 -4.46 -6.89
CA TRP A 186 -9.13 -4.74 -8.15
C TRP A 186 -9.53 -6.21 -8.22
N GLY A 187 -10.73 -6.48 -8.73
CA GLY A 187 -11.14 -7.85 -9.07
C GLY A 187 -10.45 -8.37 -10.31
N ALA A 188 -10.69 -9.65 -10.66
CA ALA A 188 -10.15 -10.30 -11.83
C ALA A 188 -10.46 -9.49 -13.11
N GLY A 189 -9.42 -9.15 -13.90
CA GLY A 189 -9.52 -8.40 -15.15
C GLY A 189 -9.90 -6.92 -15.02
N GLN A 190 -10.19 -6.44 -13.81
CA GLN A 190 -10.62 -5.04 -13.59
C GLN A 190 -9.48 -4.07 -13.84
N LEU A 191 -8.29 -4.36 -13.33
CA LEU A 191 -7.13 -3.48 -13.49
C LEU A 191 -6.73 -3.36 -14.96
N GLU A 192 -6.72 -4.47 -15.69
CA GLU A 192 -6.42 -4.51 -17.11
C GLU A 192 -7.42 -3.67 -17.92
N SER A 193 -8.71 -3.77 -17.57
CA SER A 193 -9.77 -2.97 -18.22
C SER A 193 -9.56 -1.47 -17.96
N GLU A 194 -9.28 -1.09 -16.72
CA GLU A 194 -9.04 0.32 -16.36
C GLU A 194 -7.77 0.89 -17.04
N ILE A 195 -6.73 0.07 -17.23
CA ILE A 195 -5.53 0.45 -17.99
C ILE A 195 -5.87 0.61 -19.47
N ALA A 196 -6.62 -0.32 -20.06
CA ALA A 196 -7.05 -0.25 -21.47
C ALA A 196 -7.95 0.97 -21.76
N GLU A 197 -8.71 1.41 -20.75
CA GLU A 197 -9.52 2.64 -20.78
C GLU A 197 -8.70 3.93 -20.51
N ASN A 198 -7.37 3.84 -20.44
CA ASN A 198 -6.48 4.94 -20.10
C ASN A 198 -6.74 5.59 -18.72
N GLY A 199 -7.24 4.80 -17.76
CA GLY A 199 -7.37 5.26 -16.38
C GLY A 199 -6.02 5.34 -15.65
N TRP A 200 -5.09 4.48 -16.03
CA TRP A 200 -3.77 4.34 -15.38
C TRP A 200 -2.64 4.26 -16.39
N LEU A 201 -1.52 4.92 -16.05
CA LEU A 201 -0.21 4.62 -16.62
C LEU A 201 0.54 3.66 -15.72
N THR A 202 1.39 2.81 -16.29
CA THR A 202 2.24 1.89 -15.56
C THR A 202 3.71 2.20 -15.81
N CYS A 203 4.54 2.06 -14.78
CA CYS A 203 5.99 2.10 -14.93
C CYS A 203 6.68 1.26 -13.86
N PRO A 204 7.90 0.75 -14.10
CA PRO A 204 8.68 0.04 -13.10
C PRO A 204 8.87 0.90 -11.85
N ALA A 205 8.70 0.30 -10.67
CA ALA A 205 8.95 1.00 -9.43
C ALA A 205 10.45 1.06 -9.13
N SER A 206 10.89 2.15 -8.50
CA SER A 206 12.21 2.25 -7.89
C SER A 206 12.09 2.49 -6.40
N ALA A 207 12.96 1.88 -5.61
CA ALA A 207 12.99 2.07 -4.16
C ALA A 207 13.22 3.54 -3.79
N GLU A 208 14.00 4.28 -4.57
CA GLU A 208 14.25 5.71 -4.38
C GLU A 208 12.93 6.51 -4.44
N LEU A 209 12.15 6.34 -5.50
CA LEU A 209 10.87 7.04 -5.68
C LEU A 209 9.79 6.51 -4.72
N LEU A 210 9.80 5.21 -4.39
CA LEU A 210 8.85 4.61 -3.45
C LEU A 210 8.99 5.23 -2.06
N PHE A 211 10.23 5.31 -1.53
CA PHE A 211 10.50 5.80 -0.17
C PHE A 211 10.82 7.30 -0.10
N ASP A 212 10.74 8.01 -1.21
CA ASP A 212 10.89 9.46 -1.22
C ASP A 212 9.92 10.14 -0.23
N THR A 213 10.43 11.08 0.53
CA THR A 213 9.68 11.81 1.56
C THR A 213 8.90 12.99 1.01
N ASP A 214 9.21 13.46 -0.20
CA ASP A 214 8.47 14.54 -0.86
C ASP A 214 7.16 14.00 -1.46
N ILE A 215 6.14 13.90 -0.62
CA ILE A 215 4.85 13.29 -0.96
C ILE A 215 4.12 14.12 -2.00
N GLU A 216 4.18 15.44 -1.89
CA GLU A 216 3.45 16.36 -2.77
C GLU A 216 3.95 16.31 -4.22
N ARG A 217 5.28 16.22 -4.40
CA ARG A 217 5.91 16.16 -5.71
C ARG A 217 6.07 14.74 -6.25
N LYS A 218 5.75 13.72 -5.47
CA LYS A 218 5.96 12.32 -5.85
C LYS A 218 5.27 11.97 -7.18
N TYR A 219 4.04 12.44 -7.40
CA TYR A 219 3.31 12.23 -8.65
C TYR A 219 4.08 12.80 -9.84
N ASP A 220 4.50 14.06 -9.75
CA ASP A 220 5.19 14.75 -10.84
C ASP A 220 6.59 14.15 -11.07
N ARG A 221 7.29 13.76 -10.01
CA ARG A 221 8.62 13.13 -10.11
C ARG A 221 8.58 11.77 -10.78
N ILE A 222 7.56 10.96 -10.51
CA ILE A 222 7.40 9.65 -11.16
C ILE A 222 7.04 9.84 -12.63
N LEU A 223 6.16 10.77 -12.99
CA LEU A 223 5.90 11.09 -14.39
C LEU A 223 7.15 11.60 -15.13
N ALA A 224 7.91 12.49 -14.50
CA ALA A 224 9.16 12.99 -15.07
C ALA A 224 10.19 11.88 -15.29
N SER A 225 10.25 10.88 -14.39
CA SER A 225 11.17 9.75 -14.51
C SER A 225 10.94 8.86 -15.75
N ILE A 226 9.72 8.90 -16.29
CA ILE A 226 9.32 8.20 -17.53
C ILE A 226 9.21 9.15 -18.74
N GLY A 227 9.72 10.38 -18.59
CA GLY A 227 9.75 11.37 -19.68
C GLY A 227 8.39 12.00 -20.00
N ILE A 228 7.42 11.95 -19.09
CA ILE A 228 6.09 12.52 -19.29
C ILE A 228 5.99 13.85 -18.57
N ASP A 229 5.67 14.91 -19.33
CA ASP A 229 5.32 16.21 -18.80
C ASP A 229 3.79 16.37 -18.76
N LEU A 230 3.26 16.74 -17.59
CA LEU A 230 1.83 16.98 -17.37
C LEU A 230 1.25 18.01 -18.33
N ALA A 231 2.04 19.00 -18.74
CA ALA A 231 1.59 20.02 -19.69
C ALA A 231 1.22 19.46 -21.07
N HIS A 232 1.75 18.28 -21.41
CA HIS A 232 1.51 17.58 -22.67
C HIS A 232 0.51 16.42 -22.55
N LEU A 233 0.05 16.06 -21.34
CA LEU A 233 -1.01 15.08 -21.14
C LEU A 233 -2.36 15.72 -21.43
N SER A 234 -2.84 15.62 -22.68
CA SER A 234 -4.19 16.05 -23.02
C SER A 234 -5.23 15.06 -22.50
N VAL A 235 -6.35 15.58 -21.99
CA VAL A 235 -7.52 14.77 -21.58
C VAL A 235 -8.25 14.16 -22.80
N ALA A 236 -7.95 14.66 -24.00
CA ALA A 236 -8.51 14.13 -25.24
C ALA A 236 -7.70 12.91 -25.69
N ALA A 237 -8.25 11.71 -25.55
CA ALA A 237 -7.75 10.54 -26.25
C ALA A 237 -7.74 10.88 -27.76
N GLY A 238 -6.55 10.92 -28.37
CA GLY A 238 -6.43 11.09 -29.80
C GLY A 238 -7.10 9.91 -30.50
N HIS A 239 -8.19 10.19 -31.20
CA HIS A 239 -8.68 9.28 -32.21
C HIS A 239 -7.74 9.39 -33.40
N ALA A 240 -6.88 8.39 -33.56
CA ALA A 240 -6.18 8.13 -34.80
C ALA A 240 -6.91 7.03 -35.57
#